data_90340524cf19d82c5bff48238b2350eb
#
_entry.id   90340524cf19d82c5bff48238b2350eb
#
_cell.length_a   1.000
_cell.length_b   1.000
_cell.length_c   1.000
_cell.angle_alpha   90.00
_cell.angle_beta   90.00
_cell.angle_gamma   90.00
#
_symmetry.space_group_name_H-M   'P 1'
#
loop_
_entity.id
_entity.type
_entity.pdbx_description
1 polymer ?
#
loop_
_entity_poly.entity_id
_entity_poly.type
_entity_poly.pdbx_seq_one_letter_code
_entity_poly.pdbx_strand_id
1 'polypeptide(L)'
;MVTEKKMVSEKEKMVKLIFTYGTLKQGFSNHVLLQDLITTGDALFIGNYKTHLNYPLVCGPYRVPFLINLPGSGQKVIGELYAVSSSGLSRLDELEGITRSHYQRLPIQLSPLDHQDDDDDGVVLTAGEAYFAHSSYAGKLWNKNGRQGLVGYTEEVARGYVKRKDRPQDRTFMDHIRSFLESQ
;
A
#
# COMPACT_ATOMS: atom_id res chain seq x y z
N MET A 1 -31.92 -17.42 7.49
CA MET A 1 -31.84 -17.54 6.01
C MET A 1 -31.49 -16.22 5.28
N VAL A 2 -31.92 -15.06 5.75
CA VAL A 2 -31.60 -13.78 5.11
C VAL A 2 -30.11 -13.37 5.31
N THR A 3 -29.52 -13.70 6.44
CA THR A 3 -28.13 -13.31 6.81
C THR A 3 -27.07 -14.09 6.03
N GLU A 4 -27.26 -15.38 5.83
CA GLU A 4 -26.30 -16.21 5.07
C GLU A 4 -26.28 -15.89 3.58
N LYS A 5 -27.45 -15.65 2.99
CA LYS A 5 -27.57 -15.30 1.56
C LYS A 5 -26.94 -13.94 1.26
N LYS A 6 -26.98 -13.00 2.22
CA LYS A 6 -26.35 -11.68 2.10
C LYS A 6 -24.83 -11.76 2.23
N MET A 7 -24.31 -12.60 3.14
CA MET A 7 -22.88 -12.84 3.31
C MET A 7 -22.26 -13.58 2.12
N VAL A 8 -22.98 -14.53 1.49
CA VAL A 8 -22.51 -15.23 0.28
C VAL A 8 -22.47 -14.26 -0.89
N SER A 9 -23.46 -13.39 -1.06
CA SER A 9 -23.48 -12.36 -2.10
C SER A 9 -22.37 -11.31 -1.95
N GLU A 10 -22.00 -10.93 -0.72
CA GLU A 10 -20.92 -9.99 -0.45
C GLU A 10 -19.54 -10.62 -0.70
N LYS A 11 -19.33 -11.90 -0.37
CA LYS A 11 -18.09 -12.64 -0.68
C LYS A 11 -17.88 -12.84 -2.19
N GLU A 12 -18.96 -13.09 -2.94
CA GLU A 12 -18.88 -13.23 -4.40
C GLU A 12 -18.54 -11.92 -5.12
N LYS A 13 -18.76 -10.78 -4.47
CA LYS A 13 -18.44 -9.46 -5.00
C LYS A 13 -16.96 -9.09 -4.85
N MET A 14 -16.24 -9.70 -3.90
CA MET A 14 -14.83 -9.40 -3.61
C MET A 14 -13.91 -10.15 -4.58
N VAL A 15 -13.06 -9.42 -5.30
CA VAL A 15 -12.24 -9.98 -6.39
C VAL A 15 -10.73 -9.93 -6.13
N LYS A 16 -10.27 -9.03 -5.23
CA LYS A 16 -8.84 -8.82 -4.98
C LYS A 16 -8.54 -8.63 -3.50
N LEU A 17 -7.38 -9.15 -3.09
CA LEU A 17 -6.76 -8.85 -1.80
C LEU A 17 -5.71 -7.77 -2.01
N ILE A 18 -5.87 -6.64 -1.35
CA ILE A 18 -4.99 -5.48 -1.44
C ILE A 18 -4.28 -5.26 -0.11
N PHE A 19 -2.95 -5.25 -0.15
CA PHE A 19 -2.09 -4.93 0.97
C PHE A 19 -1.78 -3.43 0.98
N THR A 20 -2.12 -2.76 2.08
CA THR A 20 -1.86 -1.35 2.30
C THR A 20 -0.80 -1.17 3.38
N TYR A 21 0.22 -0.41 3.09
CA TYR A 21 1.36 -0.18 3.97
C TYR A 21 1.55 1.29 4.39
N GLY A 22 0.77 2.19 3.80
CA GLY A 22 0.98 3.63 3.91
C GLY A 22 -0.27 4.41 4.33
N THR A 23 -0.58 5.47 3.61
CA THR A 23 -1.63 6.43 3.97
C THR A 23 -3.06 5.89 3.89
N LEU A 24 -3.27 4.74 3.26
CA LEU A 24 -4.56 4.02 3.26
C LEU A 24 -4.86 3.27 4.56
N LYS A 25 -3.85 3.01 5.40
CA LYS A 25 -4.04 2.31 6.67
C LYS A 25 -4.91 3.10 7.64
N GLN A 26 -5.51 2.40 8.59
CA GLN A 26 -6.27 3.00 9.70
C GLN A 26 -5.43 4.07 10.42
N GLY A 27 -6.04 5.21 10.68
CA GLY A 27 -5.40 6.35 11.34
C GLY A 27 -4.63 7.30 10.41
N PHE A 28 -4.52 7.00 9.12
CA PHE A 28 -3.83 7.83 8.13
C PHE A 28 -4.80 8.54 7.17
N SER A 29 -4.30 9.55 6.47
CA SER A 29 -5.13 10.54 5.76
C SER A 29 -6.02 9.98 4.66
N ASN A 30 -5.58 8.93 3.95
CA ASN A 30 -6.34 8.36 2.83
C ASN A 30 -7.23 7.17 3.27
N HIS A 31 -7.21 6.81 4.55
CA HIS A 31 -8.06 5.73 5.06
C HIS A 31 -9.56 6.02 4.88
N VAL A 32 -9.94 7.28 4.79
CA VAL A 32 -11.31 7.70 4.51
C VAL A 32 -11.87 7.03 3.24
N LEU A 33 -11.06 6.77 2.23
CA LEU A 33 -11.47 6.04 1.04
C LEU A 33 -11.84 4.60 1.36
N LEU A 34 -11.01 3.89 2.15
CA LEU A 34 -11.34 2.52 2.58
C LEU A 34 -12.55 2.47 3.50
N GLN A 35 -12.72 3.44 4.39
CA GLN A 35 -13.93 3.55 5.22
C GLN A 35 -15.20 3.70 4.36
N ASP A 36 -15.15 4.52 3.32
CA ASP A 36 -16.24 4.70 2.38
C ASP A 36 -16.53 3.39 1.64
N LEU A 37 -15.50 2.71 1.13
CA LEU A 37 -15.63 1.41 0.47
C LEU A 37 -16.20 0.32 1.41
N ILE A 38 -15.80 0.31 2.67
CA ILE A 38 -16.35 -0.61 3.67
C ILE A 38 -17.84 -0.31 3.90
N THR A 39 -18.21 0.96 4.01
CA THR A 39 -19.59 1.39 4.21
C THR A 39 -20.47 0.98 3.04
N THR A 40 -19.98 1.04 1.81
CA THR A 40 -20.71 0.63 0.59
C THR A 40 -20.66 -0.88 0.33
N GLY A 41 -19.91 -1.65 1.12
CA GLY A 41 -19.70 -3.09 0.93
C GLY A 41 -18.74 -3.41 -0.21
N ASP A 42 -17.87 -2.49 -0.61
CA ASP A 42 -16.86 -2.64 -1.66
C ASP A 42 -15.45 -2.95 -1.11
N ALA A 43 -15.28 -2.92 0.20
CA ALA A 43 -14.09 -3.40 0.87
C ALA A 43 -14.42 -4.08 2.20
N LEU A 44 -13.55 -5.02 2.60
CA LEU A 44 -13.61 -5.72 3.88
C LEU A 44 -12.20 -5.79 4.46
N PHE A 45 -12.03 -5.35 5.70
CA PHE A 45 -10.77 -5.54 6.44
C PHE A 45 -10.57 -7.02 6.76
N ILE A 46 -9.41 -7.57 6.39
CA ILE A 46 -9.06 -8.97 6.62
C ILE A 46 -8.17 -9.12 7.86
N GLY A 47 -7.20 -8.23 8.04
CA GLY A 47 -6.29 -8.29 9.18
C GLY A 47 -5.01 -7.51 8.99
N ASN A 48 -4.14 -7.60 10.02
CA ASN A 48 -2.79 -7.07 9.96
C ASN A 48 -1.85 -8.14 9.39
N TYR A 49 -1.04 -7.76 8.44
CA TYR A 49 -0.15 -8.62 7.70
C TYR A 49 1.25 -8.01 7.59
N LYS A 50 2.21 -8.83 7.23
CA LYS A 50 3.56 -8.41 6.84
C LYS A 50 3.92 -9.05 5.50
N THR A 51 4.83 -8.42 4.77
CA THR A 51 5.38 -9.02 3.55
C THR A 51 6.17 -10.28 3.90
N HIS A 52 6.01 -11.33 3.11
CA HIS A 52 6.79 -12.57 3.30
C HIS A 52 8.27 -12.33 3.04
N LEU A 53 8.60 -11.66 1.95
CA LEU A 53 9.97 -11.23 1.64
C LEU A 53 10.21 -9.80 2.15
N ASN A 54 11.49 -9.44 2.26
CA ASN A 54 11.88 -8.05 2.48
C ASN A 54 11.59 -7.21 1.23
N TYR A 55 11.13 -5.98 1.44
CA TYR A 55 10.95 -4.97 0.40
C TYR A 55 11.40 -3.60 0.90
N PRO A 56 11.96 -2.74 0.04
CA PRO A 56 12.19 -1.35 0.41
C PRO A 56 10.88 -0.59 0.61
N LEU A 57 10.66 -0.08 1.82
CA LEU A 57 9.65 0.94 2.10
C LEU A 57 10.38 2.23 2.44
N VAL A 58 10.16 3.28 1.66
CA VAL A 58 10.85 4.57 1.80
C VAL A 58 9.87 5.72 1.72
N CYS A 59 10.28 6.91 2.18
CA CYS A 59 9.54 8.14 1.97
C CYS A 59 10.10 8.92 0.78
N GLY A 60 9.20 9.43 -0.04
CA GLY A 60 9.49 10.39 -1.09
C GLY A 60 9.13 11.82 -0.67
N PRO A 61 8.78 12.70 -1.63
CA PRO A 61 8.38 14.07 -1.34
C PRO A 61 7.15 14.08 -0.41
N TYR A 62 7.08 15.09 0.44
CA TYR A 62 5.96 15.27 1.40
C TYR A 62 5.73 14.09 2.36
N ARG A 63 6.77 13.31 2.62
CA ARG A 63 6.69 12.10 3.48
C ARG A 63 5.71 11.05 2.95
N VAL A 64 5.45 11.03 1.66
CA VAL A 64 4.64 10.00 1.01
C VAL A 64 5.38 8.67 1.04
N PRO A 65 4.74 7.57 1.47
CA PRO A 65 5.38 6.26 1.49
C PRO A 65 5.37 5.61 0.11
N PHE A 66 6.47 4.96 -0.23
CA PHE A 66 6.64 4.19 -1.46
C PHE A 66 7.22 2.81 -1.15
N LEU A 67 6.51 1.78 -1.55
CA LEU A 67 7.02 0.41 -1.58
C LEU A 67 7.69 0.18 -2.93
N ILE A 68 8.89 -0.39 -2.92
CA ILE A 68 9.67 -0.61 -4.14
C ILE A 68 9.73 -2.10 -4.43
N ASN A 69 9.44 -2.49 -5.67
CA ASN A 69 9.49 -3.88 -6.09
C ASN A 69 10.94 -4.34 -6.30
N LEU A 70 11.62 -4.56 -5.19
CA LEU A 70 12.98 -5.07 -5.10
C LEU A 70 13.05 -6.13 -3.99
N PRO A 71 12.46 -7.33 -4.23
CA PRO A 71 12.40 -8.37 -3.21
C PRO A 71 13.80 -8.79 -2.75
N GLY A 72 13.92 -9.00 -1.45
CA GLY A 72 15.20 -9.33 -0.80
C GLY A 72 15.95 -8.10 -0.27
N SER A 73 15.55 -6.88 -0.61
CA SER A 73 16.12 -5.64 -0.09
C SER A 73 15.16 -4.97 0.90
N GLY A 74 15.71 -4.13 1.79
CA GLY A 74 14.91 -3.45 2.81
C GLY A 74 14.52 -4.36 3.96
N GLN A 75 13.26 -4.28 4.39
CA GLN A 75 12.72 -4.99 5.55
C GLN A 75 11.42 -5.73 5.21
N LYS A 76 10.99 -6.67 6.06
CA LYS A 76 9.60 -7.12 6.04
C LYS A 76 8.70 -5.96 6.44
N VAL A 77 7.76 -5.62 5.57
CA VAL A 77 6.90 -4.44 5.74
C VAL A 77 5.58 -4.83 6.38
N ILE A 78 5.23 -4.13 7.45
CA ILE A 78 3.96 -4.30 8.17
C ILE A 78 2.87 -3.43 7.52
N GLY A 79 1.67 -3.99 7.39
CA GLY A 79 0.52 -3.30 6.83
C GLY A 79 -0.80 -3.99 7.14
N GLU A 80 -1.80 -3.62 6.38
CA GLU A 80 -3.17 -4.10 6.51
C GLU A 80 -3.64 -4.73 5.20
N LEU A 81 -4.42 -5.81 5.30
CA LEU A 81 -4.98 -6.52 4.16
C LEU A 81 -6.49 -6.27 4.06
N TYR A 82 -6.95 -5.94 2.87
CA TYR A 82 -8.36 -5.73 2.54
C TYR A 82 -8.78 -6.58 1.36
N ALA A 83 -9.97 -7.18 1.44
CA ALA A 83 -10.66 -7.74 0.27
C ALA A 83 -11.47 -6.62 -0.40
N VAL A 84 -11.35 -6.47 -1.72
CA VAL A 84 -11.91 -5.33 -2.45
C VAL A 84 -12.70 -5.82 -3.67
N SER A 85 -13.86 -5.19 -3.92
CA SER A 85 -14.65 -5.43 -5.13
C SER A 85 -14.00 -4.81 -6.37
N SER A 86 -14.49 -5.14 -7.56
CA SER A 86 -14.05 -4.49 -8.81
C SER A 86 -14.25 -2.98 -8.77
N SER A 87 -15.38 -2.51 -8.22
CA SER A 87 -15.68 -1.08 -8.06
C SER A 87 -14.71 -0.40 -7.10
N GLY A 88 -14.48 -1.03 -5.93
CA GLY A 88 -13.51 -0.53 -4.96
C GLY A 88 -12.09 -0.49 -5.52
N LEU A 89 -11.70 -1.53 -6.26
CA LEU A 89 -10.38 -1.61 -6.91
C LEU A 89 -10.16 -0.45 -7.89
N SER A 90 -11.17 -0.12 -8.70
CA SER A 90 -11.09 1.01 -9.63
C SER A 90 -10.86 2.35 -8.91
N ARG A 91 -11.49 2.57 -7.77
CA ARG A 91 -11.30 3.77 -6.95
C ARG A 91 -9.90 3.84 -6.32
N LEU A 92 -9.37 2.69 -5.87
CA LEU A 92 -8.00 2.62 -5.36
C LEU A 92 -6.98 2.87 -6.49
N ASP A 93 -7.16 2.24 -7.65
CA ASP A 93 -6.29 2.43 -8.82
C ASP A 93 -6.26 3.89 -9.28
N GLU A 94 -7.40 4.58 -9.22
CA GLU A 94 -7.49 6.01 -9.54
C GLU A 94 -6.72 6.86 -8.52
N LEU A 95 -6.91 6.61 -7.22
CA LEU A 95 -6.16 7.30 -6.15
C LEU A 95 -4.65 7.14 -6.36
N GLU A 96 -4.21 5.91 -6.63
CA GLU A 96 -2.80 5.59 -6.79
C GLU A 96 -2.23 5.98 -8.16
N GLY A 97 -3.07 6.45 -9.07
CA GLY A 97 -2.65 6.96 -10.36
C GLY A 97 -2.01 5.91 -11.27
N ILE A 98 -2.57 4.70 -11.30
CA ILE A 98 -2.05 3.59 -12.10
C ILE A 98 -1.95 3.97 -13.58
N THR A 99 -2.98 4.61 -14.14
CA THR A 99 -2.99 5.06 -15.55
C THR A 99 -2.03 6.21 -15.85
N ARG A 100 -1.53 6.88 -14.79
CA ARG A 100 -0.58 8.00 -14.87
C ARG A 100 0.84 7.59 -14.52
N SER A 101 1.11 6.30 -14.37
CA SER A 101 2.43 5.76 -13.99
C SER A 101 2.98 6.32 -12.66
N HIS A 102 2.08 6.63 -11.71
CA HIS A 102 2.48 7.03 -10.36
C HIS A 102 2.89 5.80 -9.57
N TYR A 103 2.04 4.79 -9.52
CA TYR A 103 2.28 3.48 -8.91
C TYR A 103 1.99 2.37 -9.91
N GLN A 104 2.44 1.16 -9.57
CA GLN A 104 2.09 -0.09 -10.25
C GLN A 104 1.45 -1.03 -9.22
N ARG A 105 0.33 -1.65 -9.56
CA ARG A 105 -0.28 -2.68 -8.72
C ARG A 105 0.26 -4.04 -9.15
N LEU A 106 1.01 -4.69 -8.26
CA LEU A 106 1.75 -5.93 -8.54
C LEU A 106 1.50 -6.98 -7.45
N PRO A 107 1.65 -8.27 -7.78
CA PRO A 107 1.51 -9.37 -6.82
C PRO A 107 2.51 -9.27 -5.67
N ILE A 108 2.06 -9.70 -4.48
CA ILE A 108 2.90 -9.79 -3.28
C ILE A 108 2.46 -10.99 -2.44
N GLN A 109 3.43 -11.67 -1.81
CA GLN A 109 3.17 -12.73 -0.83
C GLN A 109 3.22 -12.15 0.58
N LEU A 110 2.24 -12.53 1.39
CA LEU A 110 2.02 -12.00 2.73
C LEU A 110 1.89 -13.12 3.75
N SER A 111 2.26 -12.83 4.99
CA SER A 111 1.97 -13.65 6.16
C SER A 111 1.23 -12.85 7.23
N PRO A 112 0.38 -13.47 8.05
CA PRO A 112 -0.23 -12.79 9.19
C PRO A 112 0.83 -12.16 10.09
N LEU A 113 0.53 -11.00 10.68
CA LEU A 113 1.52 -10.25 11.47
C LEU A 113 1.98 -11.00 12.73
N ASP A 114 1.08 -11.76 13.34
CA ASP A 114 1.32 -12.55 14.55
C ASP A 114 2.09 -13.85 14.31
N HIS A 115 2.33 -14.21 13.04
CA HIS A 115 3.13 -15.38 12.68
C HIS A 115 4.61 -15.13 12.98
N GLN A 116 5.24 -16.03 13.76
CA GLN A 116 6.67 -15.98 14.08
C GLN A 116 7.47 -16.54 12.89
N ASP A 117 8.54 -15.82 12.50
CA ASP A 117 9.38 -16.18 11.34
C ASP A 117 10.21 -17.46 11.54
N ASP A 118 10.30 -17.97 12.79
CA ASP A 118 11.07 -19.15 13.14
C ASP A 118 10.38 -20.49 12.82
N ASP A 119 9.06 -20.45 12.55
CA ASP A 119 8.28 -21.62 12.18
C ASP A 119 8.17 -21.72 10.63
N ASP A 120 9.23 -22.13 9.96
CA ASP A 120 9.25 -22.34 8.50
C ASP A 120 8.38 -23.54 8.05
N ASP A 121 7.95 -24.38 9.01
CA ASP A 121 7.10 -25.53 8.75
C ASP A 121 5.60 -25.17 8.87
N GLY A 122 5.00 -24.75 7.74
CA GLY A 122 3.54 -24.68 7.63
C GLY A 122 2.92 -23.29 7.48
N VAL A 123 3.68 -22.25 7.18
CA VAL A 123 3.13 -20.92 6.91
C VAL A 123 2.25 -20.96 5.65
N VAL A 124 0.95 -20.72 5.85
CA VAL A 124 0.05 -20.48 4.72
C VAL A 124 0.24 -19.04 4.26
N LEU A 125 0.98 -18.86 3.16
CA LEU A 125 1.15 -17.57 2.54
C LEU A 125 -0.15 -17.11 1.87
N THR A 126 -0.46 -15.83 2.03
CA THR A 126 -1.58 -15.18 1.36
C THR A 126 -1.08 -14.42 0.15
N ALA A 127 -1.59 -14.76 -1.04
CA ALA A 127 -1.33 -14.03 -2.26
C ALA A 127 -2.25 -12.80 -2.33
N GLY A 128 -1.66 -11.62 -2.46
CA GLY A 128 -2.37 -10.35 -2.64
C GLY A 128 -1.70 -9.50 -3.70
N GLU A 129 -2.12 -8.26 -3.78
CA GLU A 129 -1.47 -7.23 -4.59
C GLU A 129 -1.18 -6.00 -3.73
N ALA A 130 -0.17 -5.23 -4.11
CA ALA A 130 0.18 -3.97 -3.46
C ALA A 130 0.52 -2.90 -4.51
N TYR A 131 0.42 -1.65 -4.12
CA TYR A 131 0.80 -0.52 -4.96
C TYR A 131 2.28 -0.20 -4.75
N PHE A 132 3.09 -0.55 -5.73
CA PHE A 132 4.53 -0.27 -5.75
C PHE A 132 4.82 1.05 -6.47
N ALA A 133 5.86 1.75 -6.06
CA ALA A 133 6.39 2.88 -6.83
C ALA A 133 6.63 2.47 -8.28
N HIS A 134 6.24 3.32 -9.23
CA HIS A 134 6.45 3.01 -10.64
C HIS A 134 7.93 2.81 -10.96
N SER A 135 8.25 1.83 -11.79
CA SER A 135 9.63 1.44 -12.14
C SER A 135 10.47 2.58 -12.70
N SER A 136 9.84 3.59 -13.32
CA SER A 136 10.52 4.74 -13.90
C SER A 136 11.33 5.58 -12.90
N TYR A 137 10.98 5.56 -11.60
CA TYR A 137 11.66 6.33 -10.56
C TYR A 137 12.00 5.55 -9.29
N ALA A 138 11.47 4.34 -9.14
CA ALA A 138 11.59 3.57 -7.90
C ALA A 138 13.05 3.34 -7.45
N GLY A 139 13.92 2.95 -8.35
CA GLY A 139 15.34 2.72 -8.05
C GLY A 139 16.06 3.98 -7.58
N LYS A 140 15.72 5.14 -8.14
CA LYS A 140 16.28 6.44 -7.72
C LYS A 140 15.81 6.81 -6.31
N LEU A 141 14.54 6.54 -5.96
CA LEU A 141 14.03 6.74 -4.61
C LEU A 141 14.77 5.86 -3.59
N TRP A 142 15.04 4.62 -3.93
CA TRP A 142 15.80 3.70 -3.08
C TRP A 142 17.21 4.22 -2.80
N ASN A 143 17.92 4.66 -3.83
CA ASN A 143 19.24 5.26 -3.68
C ASN A 143 19.19 6.56 -2.88
N LYS A 144 18.21 7.44 -3.13
CA LYS A 144 18.03 8.72 -2.40
C LYS A 144 17.83 8.50 -0.90
N ASN A 145 17.19 7.42 -0.50
CA ASN A 145 17.00 7.03 0.90
C ASN A 145 18.20 6.23 1.48
N GLY A 146 19.34 6.24 0.82
CA GLY A 146 20.57 5.56 1.27
C GLY A 146 20.44 4.04 1.30
N ARG A 147 19.49 3.47 0.56
CA ARG A 147 19.17 2.04 0.55
C ARG A 147 18.78 1.49 1.93
N GLN A 148 18.12 2.33 2.72
CA GLN A 148 17.59 1.95 4.02
C GLN A 148 16.07 1.94 3.97
N GLY A 149 15.48 0.78 4.31
CA GLY A 149 14.04 0.55 4.30
C GLY A 149 13.42 0.63 5.70
N LEU A 150 12.18 1.07 5.74
CA LEU A 150 11.36 1.11 6.94
C LEU A 150 10.64 -0.23 7.14
N VAL A 151 10.40 -0.61 8.39
CA VAL A 151 9.55 -1.77 8.74
C VAL A 151 8.07 -1.45 8.54
N GLY A 152 7.67 -0.19 8.70
CA GLY A 152 6.29 0.25 8.53
C GLY A 152 6.19 1.76 8.46
N TYR A 153 5.07 2.22 7.94
CA TYR A 153 4.72 3.64 7.91
C TYR A 153 3.93 3.96 9.18
N THR A 154 4.58 4.58 10.15
CA THR A 154 4.04 4.95 11.47
C THR A 154 3.67 6.42 11.51
N GLU A 155 2.97 6.85 12.57
CA GLU A 155 2.68 8.28 12.81
C GLU A 155 3.96 9.12 12.89
N GLU A 156 5.02 8.57 13.50
CA GLU A 156 6.31 9.24 13.58
C GLU A 156 6.94 9.42 12.19
N VAL A 157 6.94 8.36 11.37
CA VAL A 157 7.42 8.42 9.98
C VAL A 157 6.60 9.39 9.14
N ALA A 158 5.28 9.44 9.36
CA ALA A 158 4.35 10.32 8.66
C ALA A 158 4.42 11.79 9.13
N ARG A 159 5.18 12.09 10.17
CA ARG A 159 5.33 13.48 10.65
C ARG A 159 5.88 14.37 9.54
N GLY A 160 5.13 15.41 9.17
CA GLY A 160 5.43 16.27 8.04
C GLY A 160 4.77 15.84 6.72
N TYR A 161 3.92 14.79 6.74
CA TYR A 161 3.11 14.45 5.58
C TYR A 161 2.19 15.61 5.19
N VAL A 162 2.20 15.95 3.89
CA VAL A 162 1.35 17.00 3.31
C VAL A 162 0.29 16.35 2.44
N LYS A 163 -0.99 16.60 2.72
CA LYS A 163 -2.11 16.10 1.92
C LYS A 163 -1.99 16.59 0.47
N ARG A 164 -2.42 15.77 -0.48
CA ARG A 164 -2.32 16.10 -1.92
C ARG A 164 -2.90 17.48 -2.26
N LYS A 165 -4.06 17.84 -1.70
CA LYS A 165 -4.71 19.15 -1.91
C LYS A 165 -3.91 20.35 -1.40
N ASP A 166 -3.02 20.13 -0.45
CA ASP A 166 -2.23 21.18 0.22
C ASP A 166 -0.82 21.32 -0.39
N ARG A 167 -0.48 20.47 -1.39
CA ARG A 167 0.76 20.56 -2.16
C ARG A 167 0.63 21.61 -3.27
N PRO A 168 1.75 22.16 -3.80
CA PRO A 168 1.72 23.04 -4.99
C PRO A 168 0.94 22.38 -6.14
N GLN A 169 -0.12 23.04 -6.62
CA GLN A 169 -1.02 22.51 -7.65
C GLN A 169 -0.57 22.83 -9.07
N ASP A 170 0.42 23.69 -9.22
CA ASP A 170 1.07 24.07 -10.49
C ASP A 170 2.10 23.04 -10.98
N ARG A 171 2.30 21.96 -10.21
CA ARG A 171 3.25 20.89 -10.50
C ARG A 171 2.56 19.54 -10.55
N THR A 172 3.02 18.67 -11.45
CA THR A 172 2.56 17.28 -11.53
C THR A 172 3.19 16.42 -10.42
N PHE A 173 2.62 15.25 -10.20
CA PHE A 173 3.23 14.23 -9.31
C PHE A 173 4.67 13.93 -9.71
N MET A 174 4.95 13.77 -11.00
CA MET A 174 6.30 13.47 -11.49
C MET A 174 7.27 14.65 -11.32
N ASP A 175 6.77 15.89 -11.37
CA ASP A 175 7.61 17.08 -11.07
C ASP A 175 8.02 17.09 -9.60
N HIS A 176 7.12 16.71 -8.68
CA HIS A 176 7.46 16.58 -7.26
C HIS A 176 8.49 15.47 -7.03
N ILE A 177 8.34 14.31 -7.68
CA ILE A 177 9.32 13.22 -7.62
C ILE A 177 10.68 13.70 -8.13
N ARG A 178 10.73 14.32 -9.29
CA ARG A 178 11.97 14.83 -9.89
C ARG A 178 12.67 15.84 -8.98
N SER A 179 11.95 16.84 -8.49
CA SER A 179 12.49 17.85 -7.57
C SER A 179 13.04 17.22 -6.29
N PHE A 180 12.35 16.22 -5.74
CA PHE A 180 12.82 15.50 -4.56
C PHE A 180 14.11 14.72 -4.84
N LEU A 181 14.21 14.06 -5.97
CA LEU A 181 15.39 13.29 -6.35
C LEU A 181 16.63 14.17 -6.61
N GLU A 182 16.41 15.39 -7.12
CA GLU A 182 17.45 16.36 -7.43
C GLU A 182 17.87 17.22 -6.21
N SER A 183 17.04 17.25 -5.13
CA SER A 183 17.40 17.98 -3.89
C SER A 183 18.62 17.35 -3.21
N GLN A 184 19.47 18.17 -2.60
CA GLN A 184 20.63 17.72 -1.82
C GLN A 184 20.22 17.08 -0.50
#